data_e9667923b85c3e89920578e3a6a3f504
#
_entry.id   e9667923b85c3e89920578e3a6a3f504
#
_cell.length_a   1.000
_cell.length_b   1.000
_cell.length_c   1.000
_cell.angle_alpha   90.00
_cell.angle_beta   90.00
_cell.angle_gamma   90.00
#
_symmetry.space_group_name_H-M   'P 1'
#
loop_
_entity.id
_entity.type
_entity.pdbx_description
1 polymer ?
#
loop_
_entity_poly.entity_id
_entity_poly.type
_entity_poly.pdbx_seq_one_letter_code
_entity_poly.pdbx_strand_id
1 'polypeptide(L)'
;MNDVPILYSFRRCPYAIRSRMAIAVSGVQMQLREVVLKNKPPELLLTSPKGTVPVVRRVDGSVLEQSLDILDWVLSISDPAGWKAYPSDVLAEMANLIEENDVSFKQHLDQYKYADRYPDESKETYRARCHTYLQKLEDRLSVQPHLFSERVSYADVAIFPFVRQFSKVDEQWFAQAPYPALRNWLGRFATGDLFISVMKKYKPWRQGNPSMLFPSI
;
A
#
# COMPACT_ATOMS: atom_id res chain seq x y z
N MET A 1 -1.24 -12.82 28.66
CA MET A 1 -0.68 -12.44 27.34
C MET A 1 -1.39 -11.17 26.95
N ASN A 2 -0.65 -10.06 26.72
CA ASN A 2 -1.33 -8.85 26.24
C ASN A 2 -1.96 -9.17 24.87
N ASP A 3 -3.29 -9.09 24.81
CA ASP A 3 -3.98 -9.26 23.55
C ASP A 3 -3.57 -8.10 22.64
N VAL A 4 -2.97 -8.43 21.50
CA VAL A 4 -2.62 -7.45 20.45
C VAL A 4 -3.47 -7.73 19.23
N PRO A 5 -3.76 -6.72 18.41
CA PRO A 5 -4.53 -6.89 17.17
C PRO A 5 -3.90 -7.92 16.24
N ILE A 6 -4.71 -8.53 15.38
CA ILE A 6 -4.26 -9.50 14.38
C ILE A 6 -4.30 -8.85 13.01
N LEU A 7 -3.17 -8.87 12.30
CA LEU A 7 -3.03 -8.40 10.92
C LEU A 7 -2.95 -9.60 9.95
N TYR A 8 -3.96 -9.80 9.12
CA TYR A 8 -3.87 -10.66 7.95
C TYR A 8 -3.33 -9.86 6.77
N SER A 9 -2.25 -10.34 6.17
CA SER A 9 -1.52 -9.57 5.17
C SER A 9 -0.88 -10.47 4.13
N PHE A 10 -0.77 -9.96 2.90
CA PHE A 10 0.05 -10.56 1.85
C PHE A 10 1.12 -9.55 1.42
N ARG A 11 2.38 -9.89 1.62
CA ARG A 11 3.53 -9.01 1.44
C ARG A 11 3.58 -8.26 0.11
N ARG A 12 3.09 -8.85 -0.99
CA ARG A 12 3.14 -8.26 -2.33
C ARG A 12 1.89 -7.47 -2.73
N CYS A 13 0.85 -7.46 -1.90
CA CYS A 13 -0.37 -6.70 -2.14
C CYS A 13 -0.12 -5.20 -1.87
N PRO A 14 -0.37 -4.29 -2.82
CA PRO A 14 -0.13 -2.86 -2.61
C PRO A 14 -0.95 -2.29 -1.44
N TYR A 15 -2.20 -2.70 -1.29
CA TYR A 15 -3.04 -2.34 -0.14
C TYR A 15 -2.44 -2.81 1.20
N ALA A 16 -1.88 -4.04 1.23
CA ALA A 16 -1.22 -4.54 2.43
C ALA A 16 0.12 -3.85 2.71
N ILE A 17 0.86 -3.45 1.67
CA ILE A 17 2.12 -2.72 1.83
C ILE A 17 1.88 -1.38 2.50
N ARG A 18 0.92 -0.56 2.04
CA ARG A 18 0.65 0.74 2.67
C ARG A 18 0.22 0.60 4.13
N SER A 19 -0.60 -0.41 4.46
CA SER A 19 -0.97 -0.68 5.85
C SER A 19 0.24 -1.09 6.70
N ARG A 20 1.10 -1.97 6.19
CA ARG A 20 2.34 -2.35 6.89
C ARG A 20 3.25 -1.15 7.17
N MET A 21 3.38 -0.23 6.20
CA MET A 21 4.21 0.98 6.38
C MET A 21 3.65 1.85 7.51
N ALA A 22 2.35 2.07 7.54
CA ALA A 22 1.70 2.86 8.61
C ALA A 22 1.82 2.17 9.98
N ILE A 23 1.58 0.87 10.05
CA ILE A 23 1.76 0.08 11.28
C ILE A 23 3.21 0.16 11.77
N ALA A 24 4.18 0.04 10.87
CA ALA A 24 5.59 0.10 11.24
C ALA A 24 5.99 1.47 11.79
N VAL A 25 5.50 2.57 11.18
CA VAL A 25 5.81 3.93 11.64
C VAL A 25 5.09 4.26 12.93
N SER A 26 3.82 3.86 13.10
CA SER A 26 3.08 4.10 14.34
C SER A 26 3.62 3.34 15.54
N GLY A 27 4.36 2.24 15.31
CA GLY A 27 4.85 1.36 16.37
C GLY A 27 3.77 0.47 17.00
N VAL A 28 2.53 0.50 16.48
CA VAL A 28 1.43 -0.34 16.99
C VAL A 28 1.74 -1.81 16.72
N GLN A 29 1.93 -2.59 17.78
CA GLN A 29 2.26 -4.01 17.70
C GLN A 29 1.06 -4.86 17.31
N MET A 30 1.25 -5.78 16.37
CA MET A 30 0.22 -6.71 15.89
C MET A 30 0.76 -8.12 15.74
N GLN A 31 -0.11 -9.12 15.86
CA GLN A 31 0.19 -10.49 15.42
C GLN A 31 0.06 -10.58 13.91
N LEU A 32 1.18 -10.74 13.20
CA LEU A 32 1.16 -10.89 11.75
C LEU A 32 0.78 -12.31 11.34
N ARG A 33 -0.21 -12.42 10.48
CA ARG A 33 -0.61 -13.63 9.76
C ARG A 33 -0.39 -13.45 8.27
N GLU A 34 0.77 -13.87 7.77
CA GLU A 34 1.07 -13.84 6.34
C GLU A 34 0.19 -14.83 5.59
N VAL A 35 -0.53 -14.36 4.57
CA VAL A 35 -1.55 -15.11 3.83
C VAL A 35 -1.03 -15.55 2.47
N VAL A 36 -1.42 -16.76 2.05
CA VAL A 36 -1.30 -17.22 0.65
C VAL A 36 -2.66 -17.03 -0.03
N LEU A 37 -2.75 -16.13 -1.01
CA LEU A 37 -4.04 -15.76 -1.62
C LEU A 37 -4.78 -16.93 -2.29
N LYS A 38 -4.04 -17.94 -2.78
CA LYS A 38 -4.62 -19.15 -3.38
C LYS A 38 -5.10 -20.17 -2.33
N ASN A 39 -4.66 -20.02 -1.07
CA ASN A 39 -4.99 -20.91 0.03
C ASN A 39 -5.16 -20.07 1.31
N LYS A 40 -6.28 -19.35 1.38
CA LYS A 40 -6.60 -18.46 2.48
C LYS A 40 -6.95 -19.26 3.73
N PRO A 41 -6.43 -18.87 4.91
CA PRO A 41 -6.79 -19.56 6.15
C PRO A 41 -8.28 -19.33 6.47
N PRO A 42 -9.01 -20.37 6.98
CA PRO A 42 -10.42 -20.25 7.37
C PRO A 42 -10.68 -19.08 8.33
N GLU A 43 -9.75 -18.80 9.22
CA GLU A 43 -9.84 -17.70 10.21
C GLU A 43 -9.91 -16.32 9.55
N LEU A 44 -9.23 -16.13 8.39
CA LEU A 44 -9.39 -14.91 7.62
C LEU A 44 -10.82 -14.79 7.07
N LEU A 45 -11.35 -15.88 6.52
CA LEU A 45 -12.69 -15.87 5.91
C LEU A 45 -13.79 -15.69 6.96
N LEU A 46 -13.59 -16.23 8.18
CA LEU A 46 -14.48 -16.00 9.33
C LEU A 46 -14.39 -14.56 9.83
N THR A 47 -13.20 -13.94 9.76
CA THR A 47 -12.99 -12.55 10.20
C THR A 47 -13.52 -11.56 9.17
N SER A 48 -13.30 -11.84 7.86
CA SER A 48 -13.68 -11.00 6.75
C SER A 48 -14.16 -11.87 5.57
N PRO A 49 -15.48 -12.00 5.37
CA PRO A 49 -16.03 -12.81 4.28
C PRO A 49 -15.58 -12.41 2.88
N LYS A 50 -15.18 -11.16 2.66
CA LYS A 50 -14.56 -10.71 1.40
C LYS A 50 -13.29 -11.51 1.06
N GLY A 51 -12.58 -12.02 2.07
CA GLY A 51 -11.34 -12.77 1.91
C GLY A 51 -10.23 -11.99 1.23
N THR A 52 -10.27 -10.67 1.27
CA THR A 52 -9.21 -9.77 0.78
C THR A 52 -8.19 -9.47 1.88
N VAL A 53 -7.06 -8.88 1.52
CA VAL A 53 -6.06 -8.41 2.46
C VAL A 53 -5.62 -6.99 2.07
N PRO A 54 -5.28 -6.13 3.06
CA PRO A 54 -5.12 -6.40 4.50
C PRO A 54 -6.45 -6.48 5.24
N VAL A 55 -6.45 -7.17 6.37
CA VAL A 55 -7.53 -7.15 7.37
C VAL A 55 -6.90 -7.05 8.76
N VAL A 56 -7.43 -6.19 9.60
CA VAL A 56 -7.06 -6.11 11.01
C VAL A 56 -8.27 -6.47 11.87
N ARG A 57 -8.09 -7.46 12.76
CA ARG A 57 -9.01 -7.73 13.86
C ARG A 57 -8.45 -7.07 15.13
N ARG A 58 -9.13 -6.06 15.64
CA ARG A 58 -8.76 -5.35 16.87
C ARG A 58 -9.01 -6.19 18.11
N VAL A 59 -8.45 -5.76 19.24
CA VAL A 59 -8.59 -6.45 20.54
C VAL A 59 -10.05 -6.48 21.01
N ASP A 60 -10.81 -5.43 20.71
CA ASP A 60 -12.24 -5.35 21.01
C ASP A 60 -13.13 -6.23 20.12
N GLY A 61 -12.52 -6.98 19.18
CA GLY A 61 -13.21 -7.86 18.23
C GLY A 61 -13.67 -7.17 16.95
N SER A 62 -13.62 -5.85 16.86
CA SER A 62 -13.97 -5.12 15.63
C SER A 62 -12.95 -5.36 14.52
N VAL A 63 -13.41 -5.21 13.26
CA VAL A 63 -12.63 -5.57 12.07
C VAL A 63 -12.49 -4.37 11.15
N LEU A 64 -11.26 -4.10 10.71
CA LEU A 64 -10.94 -3.14 9.65
C LEU A 64 -10.57 -3.90 8.39
N GLU A 65 -11.35 -3.71 7.33
CA GLU A 65 -11.21 -4.43 6.06
C GLU A 65 -10.64 -3.57 4.92
N GLN A 66 -10.55 -2.25 5.13
CA GLN A 66 -9.98 -1.33 4.17
C GLN A 66 -8.60 -0.88 4.64
N SER A 67 -7.66 -0.83 3.69
CA SER A 67 -6.29 -0.45 4.03
C SER A 67 -6.17 1.00 4.51
N LEU A 68 -7.01 1.93 4.02
CA LEU A 68 -7.02 3.32 4.48
C LEU A 68 -7.57 3.42 5.90
N ASP A 69 -8.62 2.66 6.25
CA ASP A 69 -9.13 2.62 7.63
C ASP A 69 -8.06 2.11 8.61
N ILE A 70 -7.23 1.15 8.17
CA ILE A 70 -6.10 0.66 8.97
C ILE A 70 -5.05 1.76 9.14
N LEU A 71 -4.70 2.50 8.06
CA LEU A 71 -3.78 3.63 8.15
C LEU A 71 -4.30 4.68 9.12
N ASP A 72 -5.56 5.09 8.95
CA ASP A 72 -6.20 6.11 9.78
C ASP A 72 -6.23 5.71 11.25
N TRP A 73 -6.60 4.46 11.51
CA TRP A 73 -6.64 3.95 12.88
C TRP A 73 -5.26 3.96 13.55
N VAL A 74 -4.22 3.40 12.92
CA VAL A 74 -2.90 3.33 13.56
C VAL A 74 -2.25 4.71 13.69
N LEU A 75 -2.45 5.61 12.72
CA LEU A 75 -1.94 6.97 12.77
C LEU A 75 -2.73 7.84 13.74
N SER A 76 -3.98 7.52 14.08
CA SER A 76 -4.71 8.18 15.17
C SER A 76 -4.16 7.79 16.55
N ILE A 77 -3.54 6.62 16.68
CA ILE A 77 -2.87 6.20 17.92
C ILE A 77 -1.50 6.88 18.03
N SER A 78 -0.72 6.88 16.94
CA SER A 78 0.62 7.46 16.93
C SER A 78 1.04 7.78 15.47
N ASP A 79 1.33 9.06 15.21
CA ASP A 79 1.87 9.56 13.93
C ASP A 79 3.20 10.30 14.14
N PRO A 80 4.27 9.60 14.55
CA PRO A 80 5.55 10.24 14.86
C PRO A 80 6.22 10.88 13.64
N ALA A 81 5.86 10.46 12.44
CA ALA A 81 6.37 11.03 11.20
C ALA A 81 5.53 12.21 10.68
N GLY A 82 4.38 12.50 11.31
CA GLY A 82 3.50 13.61 10.95
C GLY A 82 2.89 13.46 9.56
N TRP A 83 2.60 12.25 9.12
CA TRP A 83 2.03 12.01 7.77
C TRP A 83 0.68 12.64 7.57
N LYS A 84 -0.09 12.83 8.65
CA LYS A 84 -1.38 13.53 8.66
C LYS A 84 -1.32 14.94 9.23
N ALA A 85 -0.14 15.43 9.61
CA ALA A 85 0.02 16.78 10.18
C ALA A 85 0.04 17.87 9.09
N TYR A 86 -1.09 18.01 8.39
CA TYR A 86 -1.34 18.97 7.33
C TYR A 86 -2.66 19.71 7.55
N PRO A 87 -2.86 20.92 6.97
CA PRO A 87 -4.14 21.60 6.95
C PRO A 87 -5.26 20.76 6.32
N SER A 88 -6.50 21.02 6.69
CA SER A 88 -7.66 20.22 6.26
C SER A 88 -7.91 20.25 4.76
N ASP A 89 -7.65 21.36 4.10
CA ASP A 89 -7.73 21.50 2.65
C ASP A 89 -6.68 20.65 1.93
N VAL A 90 -5.45 20.62 2.44
CA VAL A 90 -4.38 19.76 1.92
C VAL A 90 -4.70 18.27 2.14
N LEU A 91 -5.27 17.91 3.30
CA LEU A 91 -5.73 16.55 3.56
C LEU A 91 -6.86 16.14 2.61
N ALA A 92 -7.76 17.06 2.26
CA ALA A 92 -8.80 16.80 1.26
C ALA A 92 -8.21 16.58 -0.15
N GLU A 93 -7.19 17.35 -0.55
CA GLU A 93 -6.48 17.10 -1.80
C GLU A 93 -5.76 15.74 -1.81
N MET A 94 -5.13 15.36 -0.70
CA MET A 94 -4.53 14.02 -0.55
C MET A 94 -5.58 12.92 -0.72
N ALA A 95 -6.75 13.07 -0.10
CA ALA A 95 -7.83 12.11 -0.20
C ALA A 95 -8.31 11.94 -1.65
N ASN A 96 -8.50 13.05 -2.39
CA ASN A 96 -8.88 13.03 -3.80
C ASN A 96 -7.84 12.32 -4.68
N LEU A 97 -6.54 12.58 -4.45
CA LEU A 97 -5.46 11.95 -5.20
C LEU A 97 -5.38 10.43 -4.91
N ILE A 98 -5.64 10.04 -3.67
CA ILE A 98 -5.68 8.63 -3.26
C ILE A 98 -6.91 7.92 -3.84
N GLU A 99 -8.06 8.58 -3.86
CA GLU A 99 -9.27 8.04 -4.48
C GLU A 99 -9.07 7.77 -5.97
N GLU A 100 -8.48 8.72 -6.69
CA GLU A 100 -8.12 8.53 -8.10
C GLU A 100 -7.16 7.36 -8.30
N ASN A 101 -6.17 7.18 -7.39
CA ASN A 101 -5.29 6.01 -7.39
C ASN A 101 -6.06 4.70 -7.19
N ASP A 102 -6.95 4.65 -6.20
CA ASP A 102 -7.61 3.42 -5.77
C ASP A 102 -8.75 3.00 -6.71
N VAL A 103 -9.32 3.94 -7.46
CA VAL A 103 -10.43 3.70 -8.40
C VAL A 103 -9.90 3.58 -9.82
N SER A 104 -9.61 4.72 -10.49
CA SER A 104 -9.32 4.75 -11.92
C SER A 104 -7.92 4.21 -12.27
N PHE A 105 -6.88 4.71 -11.58
CA PHE A 105 -5.52 4.24 -11.85
C PHE A 105 -5.37 2.75 -11.55
N LYS A 106 -5.92 2.26 -10.44
CA LYS A 106 -5.85 0.84 -10.08
C LYS A 106 -6.56 -0.05 -11.08
N GLN A 107 -7.68 0.37 -11.63
CA GLN A 107 -8.38 -0.37 -12.67
C GLN A 107 -7.51 -0.50 -13.93
N HIS A 108 -6.92 0.59 -14.40
CA HIS A 108 -6.03 0.58 -15.56
C HIS A 108 -4.75 -0.20 -15.31
N LEU A 109 -4.19 -0.09 -14.11
CA LEU A 109 -3.03 -0.88 -13.70
C LEU A 109 -3.32 -2.39 -13.73
N ASP A 110 -4.50 -2.82 -13.29
CA ASP A 110 -4.86 -4.24 -13.34
C ASP A 110 -5.04 -4.74 -14.77
N GLN A 111 -5.67 -3.95 -15.65
CA GLN A 111 -5.76 -4.25 -17.06
C GLN A 111 -4.36 -4.35 -17.71
N TYR A 112 -3.47 -3.40 -17.41
CA TYR A 112 -2.09 -3.44 -17.91
C TYR A 112 -1.32 -4.66 -17.39
N LYS A 113 -1.43 -4.96 -16.09
CA LYS A 113 -0.68 -6.05 -15.44
C LYS A 113 -1.16 -7.44 -15.85
N TYR A 114 -2.45 -7.57 -16.12
CA TYR A 114 -3.10 -8.83 -16.45
C TYR A 114 -3.74 -8.77 -17.85
N ALA A 115 -3.05 -8.14 -18.82
CA ALA A 115 -3.58 -7.88 -20.16
C ALA A 115 -4.08 -9.15 -20.87
N ASP A 116 -3.48 -10.31 -20.57
CA ASP A 116 -3.94 -11.62 -21.01
C ASP A 116 -5.37 -11.99 -20.55
N ARG A 117 -5.90 -11.34 -19.55
CA ARG A 117 -7.30 -11.48 -19.05
C ARG A 117 -8.25 -10.44 -19.66
N TYR A 118 -7.72 -9.48 -20.37
CA TYR A 118 -8.44 -8.36 -21.00
C TYR A 118 -8.06 -8.31 -22.50
N PRO A 119 -8.58 -9.25 -23.32
CA PRO A 119 -8.13 -9.40 -24.71
C PRO A 119 -8.64 -8.31 -25.66
N ASP A 120 -9.52 -7.42 -25.19
CA ASP A 120 -10.17 -6.40 -26.03
C ASP A 120 -9.19 -5.36 -26.57
N GLU A 121 -8.06 -5.13 -25.87
CA GLU A 121 -7.07 -4.14 -26.27
C GLU A 121 -5.64 -4.60 -25.96
N SER A 122 -4.66 -3.89 -26.55
CA SER A 122 -3.25 -4.20 -26.33
C SER A 122 -2.78 -3.81 -24.93
N LYS A 123 -1.73 -4.47 -24.48
CA LYS A 123 -1.06 -4.14 -23.21
C LYS A 123 -0.57 -2.67 -23.20
N GLU A 124 -0.10 -2.19 -24.35
CA GLU A 124 0.36 -0.81 -24.54
C GLU A 124 -0.79 0.19 -24.38
N THR A 125 -1.99 -0.14 -24.87
CA THR A 125 -3.19 0.70 -24.71
C THR A 125 -3.58 0.82 -23.22
N TYR A 126 -3.59 -0.30 -22.50
CA TYR A 126 -3.86 -0.28 -21.06
C TYR A 126 -2.80 0.50 -20.28
N ARG A 127 -1.53 0.39 -20.66
CA ARG A 127 -0.46 1.21 -20.08
C ARG A 127 -0.70 2.70 -20.34
N ALA A 128 -1.06 3.07 -21.57
CA ALA A 128 -1.31 4.46 -21.92
C ALA A 128 -2.42 5.10 -21.10
N ARG A 129 -3.44 4.34 -20.70
CA ARG A 129 -4.52 4.84 -19.81
C ARG A 129 -4.01 5.25 -18.41
N CYS A 130 -2.90 4.67 -17.97
CA CYS A 130 -2.27 5.05 -16.70
C CYS A 130 -1.53 6.40 -16.81
N HIS A 131 -1.24 6.89 -18.02
CA HIS A 131 -0.39 8.06 -18.23
C HIS A 131 -0.91 9.33 -17.54
N THR A 132 -2.20 9.63 -17.64
CA THR A 132 -2.78 10.84 -17.05
C THR A 132 -2.51 10.93 -15.54
N TYR A 133 -2.69 9.83 -14.83
CA TYR A 133 -2.42 9.79 -13.39
C TYR A 133 -0.92 9.87 -13.07
N LEU A 134 -0.09 9.13 -13.81
CA LEU A 134 1.37 9.16 -13.61
C LEU A 134 1.96 10.53 -13.92
N GLN A 135 1.44 11.23 -14.95
CA GLN A 135 1.85 12.60 -15.26
C GLN A 135 1.48 13.57 -14.13
N LYS A 136 0.29 13.44 -13.56
CA LYS A 136 -0.12 14.24 -12.39
C LYS A 136 0.83 14.06 -11.20
N LEU A 137 1.31 12.83 -10.96
CA LEU A 137 2.32 12.56 -9.92
C LEU A 137 3.68 13.17 -10.31
N GLU A 138 4.11 13.01 -11.56
CA GLU A 138 5.35 13.60 -12.09
C GLU A 138 5.36 15.11 -11.92
N ASP A 139 4.28 15.80 -12.29
CA ASP A 139 4.17 17.26 -12.20
C ASP A 139 4.32 17.74 -10.75
N ARG A 140 3.69 17.05 -9.78
CA ARG A 140 3.84 17.36 -8.35
C ARG A 140 5.28 17.13 -7.88
N LEU A 141 5.88 16.01 -8.26
CA LEU A 141 7.23 15.61 -7.83
C LEU A 141 8.35 16.38 -8.53
N SER A 142 8.07 17.05 -9.65
CA SER A 142 9.03 17.95 -10.30
C SER A 142 9.25 19.25 -9.53
N VAL A 143 8.30 19.62 -8.67
CA VAL A 143 8.34 20.87 -7.87
C VAL A 143 8.91 20.62 -6.48
N GLN A 144 8.68 19.44 -5.91
CA GLN A 144 9.05 19.10 -4.53
C GLN A 144 9.36 17.59 -4.39
N PRO A 145 10.13 17.17 -3.37
CA PRO A 145 10.60 15.80 -3.26
C PRO A 145 9.50 14.78 -2.93
N HIS A 146 8.36 15.19 -2.38
CA HIS A 146 7.22 14.35 -2.05
C HIS A 146 5.93 14.95 -2.61
N LEU A 147 4.84 14.19 -2.66
CA LEU A 147 3.62 14.56 -3.38
C LEU A 147 2.96 15.87 -2.88
N PHE A 148 3.17 16.26 -1.61
CA PHE A 148 2.53 17.43 -1.02
C PHE A 148 3.47 18.39 -0.29
N SER A 149 4.75 18.03 -0.09
CA SER A 149 5.72 18.91 0.60
C SER A 149 7.15 18.36 0.54
N GLU A 150 8.06 18.99 1.28
CA GLU A 150 9.43 18.53 1.50
C GLU A 150 9.53 17.23 2.34
N ARG A 151 8.47 16.82 3.00
CA ARG A 151 8.41 15.62 3.85
C ARG A 151 7.40 14.61 3.34
N VAL A 152 7.61 13.35 3.69
CA VAL A 152 6.66 12.27 3.38
C VAL A 152 5.28 12.59 3.94
N SER A 153 4.26 12.46 3.11
CA SER A 153 2.86 12.67 3.47
C SER A 153 2.09 11.33 3.50
N TYR A 154 0.87 11.40 4.03
CA TYR A 154 -0.09 10.30 3.98
C TYR A 154 -0.34 9.81 2.54
N ALA A 155 -0.43 10.74 1.57
CA ALA A 155 -0.63 10.40 0.16
C ALA A 155 0.57 9.64 -0.44
N ASP A 156 1.81 10.02 -0.08
CA ASP A 156 3.01 9.32 -0.55
C ASP A 156 2.95 7.83 -0.17
N VAL A 157 2.64 7.55 1.10
CA VAL A 157 2.59 6.17 1.62
C VAL A 157 1.41 5.39 1.04
N ALA A 158 0.28 6.05 0.84
CA ALA A 158 -0.90 5.42 0.26
C ALA A 158 -0.71 5.05 -1.22
N ILE A 159 0.00 5.86 -2.00
CA ILE A 159 0.13 5.75 -3.46
C ILE A 159 1.37 4.95 -3.87
N PHE A 160 2.49 5.09 -3.15
CA PHE A 160 3.76 4.44 -3.49
C PHE A 160 3.65 2.95 -3.88
N PRO A 161 2.91 2.08 -3.15
CA PRO A 161 2.85 0.67 -3.48
C PRO A 161 2.22 0.36 -4.84
N PHE A 162 1.36 1.24 -5.33
CA PHE A 162 0.67 1.08 -6.61
C PHE A 162 1.56 1.52 -7.77
N VAL A 163 2.25 2.65 -7.63
CA VAL A 163 3.28 3.08 -8.60
C VAL A 163 4.39 2.03 -8.70
N ARG A 164 4.81 1.48 -7.55
CA ARG A 164 5.75 0.35 -7.53
C ARG A 164 5.19 -0.88 -8.24
N GLN A 165 3.91 -1.20 -8.09
CA GLN A 165 3.30 -2.32 -8.80
C GLN A 165 3.28 -2.05 -10.30
N PHE A 166 2.97 -0.83 -10.74
CA PHE A 166 3.00 -0.41 -12.13
C PHE A 166 4.42 -0.55 -12.72
N SER A 167 5.44 -0.02 -12.06
CA SER A 167 6.82 -0.06 -12.54
C SER A 167 7.36 -1.48 -12.72
N LYS A 168 6.82 -2.45 -11.97
CA LYS A 168 7.21 -3.86 -12.02
C LYS A 168 6.50 -4.68 -13.11
N VAL A 169 5.58 -4.09 -13.86
CA VAL A 169 4.94 -4.75 -15.01
C VAL A 169 5.88 -4.80 -16.22
N ASP A 170 6.61 -3.69 -16.43
CA ASP A 170 7.66 -3.56 -17.45
C ASP A 170 8.74 -2.60 -16.93
N GLU A 171 9.74 -3.16 -16.29
CA GLU A 171 10.83 -2.39 -15.65
C GLU A 171 11.69 -1.66 -16.68
N GLN A 172 11.91 -2.24 -17.85
CA GLN A 172 12.75 -1.64 -18.89
C GLN A 172 12.05 -0.41 -19.49
N TRP A 173 10.78 -0.51 -19.79
CA TRP A 173 9.99 0.61 -20.27
C TRP A 173 9.91 1.71 -19.20
N PHE A 174 9.61 1.37 -17.95
CA PHE A 174 9.46 2.36 -16.89
C PHE A 174 10.77 3.11 -16.61
N ALA A 175 11.92 2.43 -16.74
CA ALA A 175 13.23 3.08 -16.57
C ALA A 175 13.50 4.18 -17.61
N GLN A 176 12.83 4.13 -18.77
CA GLN A 176 12.97 5.10 -19.86
C GLN A 176 11.75 6.01 -20.01
N ALA A 177 10.69 5.77 -19.23
CA ALA A 177 9.45 6.54 -19.30
C ALA A 177 9.68 8.02 -18.95
N PRO A 178 8.88 8.96 -19.48
CA PRO A 178 9.05 10.40 -19.29
C PRO A 178 8.61 10.88 -17.89
N TYR A 179 9.00 10.16 -16.85
CA TYR A 179 8.68 10.45 -15.45
C TYR A 179 9.94 10.45 -14.56
N PRO A 180 10.91 11.34 -14.78
CA PRO A 180 12.17 11.33 -14.04
C PRO A 180 12.00 11.60 -12.54
N ALA A 181 11.13 12.55 -12.14
CA ALA A 181 10.89 12.87 -10.74
C ALA A 181 10.15 11.72 -10.02
N LEU A 182 9.14 11.14 -10.67
CA LEU A 182 8.41 9.97 -10.15
C LEU A 182 9.33 8.75 -9.98
N ARG A 183 10.25 8.51 -10.92
CA ARG A 183 11.25 7.43 -10.80
C ARG A 183 12.18 7.65 -9.61
N ASN A 184 12.65 8.88 -9.42
CA ASN A 184 13.50 9.25 -8.28
C ASN A 184 12.76 9.06 -6.96
N TRP A 185 11.52 9.54 -6.87
CA TRP A 185 10.66 9.36 -5.71
C TRP A 185 10.43 7.87 -5.41
N LEU A 186 10.05 7.08 -6.43
CA LEU A 186 9.87 5.63 -6.31
C LEU A 186 11.14 4.94 -5.82
N GLY A 187 12.31 5.34 -6.35
CA GLY A 187 13.61 4.80 -5.96
C GLY A 187 13.91 5.05 -4.48
N ARG A 188 13.72 6.28 -3.99
CA ARG A 188 13.92 6.62 -2.57
C ARG A 188 13.04 5.77 -1.64
N PHE A 189 11.75 5.60 -1.98
CA PHE A 189 10.89 4.72 -1.19
C PHE A 189 11.31 3.25 -1.25
N ALA A 190 11.64 2.76 -2.45
CA ALA A 190 11.97 1.34 -2.65
C ALA A 190 13.29 0.91 -1.97
N THR A 191 14.20 1.85 -1.74
CA THR A 191 15.48 1.62 -1.04
C THR A 191 15.47 2.09 0.41
N GLY A 192 14.39 2.75 0.86
CA GLY A 192 14.28 3.25 2.22
C GLY A 192 14.06 2.14 3.25
N ASP A 193 14.65 2.31 4.43
CA ASP A 193 14.63 1.32 5.52
C ASP A 193 13.21 0.89 5.92
N LEU A 194 12.27 1.84 5.96
CA LEU A 194 10.87 1.55 6.27
C LEU A 194 10.29 0.52 5.30
N PHE A 195 10.45 0.75 3.99
CA PHE A 195 9.93 -0.18 2.99
C PHE A 195 10.65 -1.54 3.05
N ILE A 196 11.96 -1.54 3.19
CA ILE A 196 12.76 -2.77 3.31
C ILE A 196 12.28 -3.59 4.52
N SER A 197 12.06 -2.95 5.67
CA SER A 197 11.62 -3.62 6.89
C SER A 197 10.27 -4.32 6.72
N VAL A 198 9.28 -3.62 6.11
CA VAL A 198 7.94 -4.17 5.90
C VAL A 198 7.87 -5.23 4.79
N MET A 199 8.91 -5.31 3.94
CA MET A 199 9.04 -6.30 2.89
C MET A 199 9.79 -7.57 3.31
N LYS A 200 10.14 -7.72 4.58
CA LYS A 200 10.68 -8.96 5.13
C LYS A 200 9.76 -10.14 4.82
N LYS A 201 10.35 -11.27 4.41
CA LYS A 201 9.60 -12.50 4.12
C LYS A 201 9.21 -13.20 5.42
N TYR A 202 7.95 -13.55 5.55
CA TYR A 202 7.43 -14.38 6.64
C TYR A 202 6.91 -15.71 6.07
N LYS A 203 6.97 -16.77 6.89
CA LYS A 203 6.34 -18.03 6.53
C LYS A 203 4.81 -17.84 6.48
N PRO A 204 4.11 -18.51 5.53
CA PRO A 204 2.65 -18.51 5.54
C PRO A 204 2.12 -18.97 6.88
N TRP A 205 1.17 -18.18 7.42
CA TRP A 205 0.55 -18.52 8.68
C TRP A 205 -0.41 -19.70 8.53
N ARG A 206 -0.41 -20.59 9.53
CA ARG A 206 -1.38 -21.69 9.68
C ARG A 206 -1.79 -21.74 11.15
N GLN A 207 -3.00 -22.24 11.42
CA GLN A 207 -3.46 -22.48 12.79
C GLN A 207 -2.44 -23.31 13.55
N GLY A 208 -2.18 -22.94 14.82
CA GLY A 208 -1.15 -23.59 15.65
C GLY A 208 0.28 -23.05 15.46
N ASN A 209 0.55 -22.22 14.45
CA ASN A 209 1.87 -21.58 14.33
C ASN A 209 2.08 -20.55 15.45
N PRO A 210 3.35 -20.36 15.88
CA PRO A 210 3.70 -19.29 16.80
C PRO A 210 3.25 -17.92 16.27
N SER A 211 2.80 -17.06 17.16
CA SER A 211 2.51 -15.66 16.83
C SER A 211 3.79 -14.92 16.47
N MET A 212 3.75 -14.16 15.37
CA MET A 212 4.84 -13.29 14.97
C MET A 212 4.41 -11.84 15.18
N LEU A 213 5.18 -11.09 15.97
CA LEU A 213 4.92 -9.67 16.17
C LEU A 213 5.41 -8.86 14.97
N PHE A 214 4.63 -7.86 14.61
CA PHE A 214 4.93 -6.89 13.57
C PHE A 214 4.49 -5.49 14.04
N PRO A 215 5.30 -4.45 13.86
CA PRO A 215 6.69 -4.52 13.43
C PRO A 215 7.57 -5.31 14.39
N SER A 216 8.64 -5.92 13.87
CA SER A 216 9.66 -6.51 14.75
C SER A 216 10.44 -5.37 15.41
N ILE A 217 10.54 -5.38 16.73
CA ILE A 217 11.37 -4.47 17.52
C ILE A 217 12.84 -4.77 17.21
#